data_51f95a68d22b6321d065a85cbaaa6fd5
#
_entry.id   51f95a68d22b6321d065a85cbaaa6fd5
#
_cell.length_a   1.000
_cell.length_b   1.000
_cell.length_c   1.000
_cell.angle_alpha   90.00
_cell.angle_beta   90.00
_cell.angle_gamma   90.00
#
_symmetry.space_group_name_H-M   'P 1'
#
loop_
_entity.id
_entity.type
_entity.pdbx_description
1 polymer ?
#
loop_
_entity_poly.entity_id
_entity_poly.type
_entity_poly.pdbx_seq_one_letter_code
_entity_poly.pdbx_strand_id
1 'polypeptide(L)'
;MEYSVVYTDRAMNHMSAPFQEIMNDLHTSLTNAYNTQHAVMLPGSGTYAMEAAARAFGHEGDVVVVRNGYFSYRWSQLFECMGKSDDQVHVMKARPANGWSDDEDRGVQPPPIEEVVAKIRDVKPSMVCAPHVETSAGIILNKEYCKAIGDACKEVGATFCLDGVASGTAWVDMDYANIGAYITAPQKGWSGPAAVGVCMIAVHESNFAALLRHRRDTSSTASARVTGRLLRTGAFEFQSPWWDDISG
;
A
#
# COMPACT_ATOMS: atom_id res chain seq x y z
N MET A 1 -6.88 -33.08 -18.58
CA MET A 1 -8.28 -32.94 -18.16
C MET A 1 -8.44 -31.48 -17.72
N GLU A 2 -9.04 -30.65 -18.57
CA GLU A 2 -9.30 -29.25 -18.22
C GLU A 2 -10.57 -29.22 -17.37
N TYR A 3 -10.41 -28.86 -16.12
CA TYR A 3 -11.55 -28.55 -15.26
C TYR A 3 -11.87 -27.06 -15.41
N SER A 4 -12.93 -26.78 -16.14
CA SER A 4 -13.47 -25.43 -16.13
C SER A 4 -14.13 -25.19 -14.79
N VAL A 5 -13.70 -24.14 -14.05
CA VAL A 5 -14.33 -23.70 -12.80
C VAL A 5 -15.82 -23.39 -12.95
N VAL A 6 -16.29 -23.18 -14.17
CA VAL A 6 -17.70 -22.91 -14.49
C VAL A 6 -18.62 -24.12 -14.24
N TYR A 7 -18.07 -25.31 -14.16
CA TYR A 7 -18.85 -26.57 -13.99
C TYR A 7 -18.75 -27.14 -12.56
N THR A 8 -18.21 -26.41 -11.63
CA THR A 8 -18.20 -26.82 -10.22
C THR A 8 -19.30 -26.08 -9.47
N ASP A 9 -19.95 -26.74 -8.54
CA ASP A 9 -20.91 -26.15 -7.59
C ASP A 9 -20.31 -25.06 -6.69
N ARG A 10 -18.96 -24.92 -6.71
CA ARG A 10 -18.19 -23.92 -5.98
C ARG A 10 -17.75 -22.73 -6.85
N ALA A 11 -18.01 -22.76 -8.13
CA ALA A 11 -17.69 -21.66 -9.03
C ALA A 11 -18.66 -20.51 -8.78
N MET A 12 -18.13 -19.34 -8.45
CA MET A 12 -18.91 -18.13 -8.27
C MET A 12 -18.63 -17.14 -9.40
N ASN A 13 -19.69 -16.68 -10.04
CA ASN A 13 -19.60 -15.55 -10.96
C ASN A 13 -19.38 -14.27 -10.15
N HIS A 14 -18.45 -13.41 -10.58
CA HIS A 14 -18.15 -12.13 -9.94
C HIS A 14 -19.36 -11.17 -9.84
N MET A 15 -20.38 -11.36 -10.67
CA MET A 15 -21.64 -10.61 -10.63
C MET A 15 -22.71 -11.27 -9.75
N SER A 16 -22.47 -12.46 -9.23
CA SER A 16 -23.46 -13.18 -8.42
C SER A 16 -23.63 -12.56 -7.03
N ALA A 17 -24.83 -12.66 -6.47
CA ALA A 17 -25.10 -12.18 -5.11
C ALA A 17 -24.18 -12.81 -4.05
N PRO A 18 -23.88 -14.13 -4.07
CA PRO A 18 -22.93 -14.71 -3.12
C PRO A 18 -21.51 -14.12 -3.21
N PHE A 19 -21.04 -13.80 -4.43
CA PHE A 19 -19.74 -13.17 -4.58
C PHE A 19 -19.72 -11.75 -4.02
N GLN A 20 -20.77 -10.97 -4.27
CA GLN A 20 -20.91 -9.61 -3.73
C GLN A 20 -20.98 -9.62 -2.19
N GLU A 21 -21.66 -10.59 -1.60
CA GLU A 21 -21.72 -10.78 -0.15
C GLU A 21 -20.32 -11.04 0.44
N ILE A 22 -19.55 -11.97 -0.14
CA ILE A 22 -18.16 -12.24 0.26
C ILE A 22 -17.29 -10.99 0.15
N MET A 23 -17.43 -10.21 -0.90
CA MET A 23 -16.65 -8.98 -1.08
C MET A 23 -17.00 -7.92 -0.03
N ASN A 24 -18.28 -7.80 0.35
CA ASN A 24 -18.73 -6.92 1.42
C ASN A 24 -18.21 -7.38 2.78
N ASP A 25 -18.21 -8.67 3.06
CA ASP A 25 -17.69 -9.23 4.30
C ASP A 25 -16.18 -9.01 4.42
N LEU A 26 -15.44 -9.21 3.33
CA LEU A 26 -14.00 -8.91 3.28
C LEU A 26 -13.73 -7.41 3.50
N HIS A 27 -14.49 -6.53 2.85
CA HIS A 27 -14.38 -5.09 3.06
C HIS A 27 -14.61 -4.73 4.53
N THR A 28 -15.69 -5.23 5.12
CA THR A 28 -16.03 -5.01 6.53
C THR A 28 -14.95 -5.53 7.48
N SER A 29 -14.44 -6.74 7.23
CA SER A 29 -13.40 -7.34 8.06
C SER A 29 -12.10 -6.52 8.02
N LEU A 30 -11.70 -6.06 6.84
CA LEU A 30 -10.49 -5.26 6.64
C LEU A 30 -10.63 -3.87 7.26
N THR A 31 -11.75 -3.18 7.01
CA THR A 31 -11.97 -1.84 7.56
C THR A 31 -12.01 -1.85 9.09
N ASN A 32 -12.60 -2.89 9.69
CA ASN A 32 -12.60 -3.07 11.14
C ASN A 32 -11.20 -3.38 11.69
N ALA A 33 -10.42 -4.25 11.01
CA ALA A 33 -9.10 -4.65 11.49
C ALA A 33 -8.10 -3.50 11.48
N TYR A 34 -8.16 -2.63 10.48
CA TYR A 34 -7.22 -1.52 10.31
C TYR A 34 -7.74 -0.17 10.81
N ASN A 35 -8.97 -0.12 11.33
CA ASN A 35 -9.65 1.11 11.75
C ASN A 35 -9.66 2.16 10.64
N THR A 36 -10.30 1.82 9.52
CA THR A 36 -10.40 2.67 8.34
C THR A 36 -11.78 2.55 7.69
N GLN A 37 -12.14 3.47 6.79
CA GLN A 37 -13.44 3.45 6.12
C GLN A 37 -13.40 2.68 4.79
N HIS A 38 -12.24 2.53 4.18
CA HIS A 38 -12.13 1.95 2.84
C HIS A 38 -11.07 0.87 2.77
N ALA A 39 -11.41 -0.24 2.14
CA ALA A 39 -10.49 -1.32 1.78
C ALA A 39 -10.66 -1.64 0.29
N VAL A 40 -9.55 -1.69 -0.44
CA VAL A 40 -9.51 -1.98 -1.87
C VAL A 40 -8.77 -3.29 -2.08
N MET A 41 -9.44 -4.26 -2.67
CA MET A 41 -8.84 -5.54 -3.04
C MET A 41 -8.40 -5.48 -4.49
N LEU A 42 -7.11 -5.70 -4.73
CA LEU A 42 -6.50 -5.66 -6.05
C LEU A 42 -6.04 -7.07 -6.44
N PRO A 43 -6.48 -7.61 -7.57
CA PRO A 43 -5.89 -8.84 -8.11
C PRO A 43 -4.39 -8.64 -8.34
N GLY A 44 -3.56 -9.45 -7.67
CA GLY A 44 -2.10 -9.32 -7.76
C GLY A 44 -1.38 -9.74 -6.48
N SER A 45 -0.18 -9.22 -6.28
CA SER A 45 0.65 -9.47 -5.11
C SER A 45 0.79 -8.23 -4.24
N GLY A 46 1.46 -8.35 -3.07
CA GLY A 46 1.84 -7.18 -2.24
C GLY A 46 2.60 -6.12 -3.03
N THR A 47 3.45 -6.53 -3.97
CA THR A 47 4.13 -5.61 -4.89
C THR A 47 3.17 -4.83 -5.77
N TYR A 48 2.09 -5.48 -6.23
CA TYR A 48 1.06 -4.81 -7.01
C TYR A 48 0.35 -3.70 -6.22
N ALA A 49 0.09 -3.94 -4.93
CA ALA A 49 -0.48 -2.91 -4.08
C ALA A 49 0.50 -1.77 -3.79
N MET A 50 1.79 -2.10 -3.60
CA MET A 50 2.83 -1.07 -3.48
C MET A 50 2.86 -0.19 -4.73
N GLU A 51 2.84 -0.79 -5.93
CA GLU A 51 2.82 -0.05 -7.19
C GLU A 51 1.54 0.79 -7.34
N ALA A 52 0.38 0.22 -7.01
CA ALA A 52 -0.88 0.95 -7.05
C ALA A 52 -0.86 2.17 -6.12
N ALA A 53 -0.35 2.02 -4.89
CA ALA A 53 -0.20 3.12 -3.95
C ALA A 53 0.83 4.16 -4.43
N ALA A 54 1.99 3.72 -4.95
CA ALA A 54 3.00 4.62 -5.49
C ALA A 54 2.44 5.48 -6.64
N ARG A 55 1.70 4.87 -7.56
CA ARG A 55 1.05 5.58 -8.68
C ARG A 55 -0.08 6.49 -8.23
N ALA A 56 -0.80 6.12 -7.17
CA ALA A 56 -1.93 6.89 -6.68
C ALA A 56 -1.50 8.12 -5.87
N PHE A 57 -0.47 7.99 -5.04
CA PHE A 57 -0.09 9.00 -4.05
C PHE A 57 1.29 9.61 -4.27
N GLY A 58 2.19 8.87 -4.93
CA GLY A 58 3.58 9.29 -5.16
C GLY A 58 3.89 9.68 -6.59
N HIS A 59 2.89 9.83 -7.47
CA HIS A 59 3.11 10.17 -8.87
C HIS A 59 3.70 11.58 -9.02
N GLU A 60 3.14 12.54 -8.31
CA GLU A 60 3.58 13.94 -8.36
C GLU A 60 4.49 14.28 -7.17
N GLY A 61 5.35 15.28 -7.36
CA GLY A 61 6.24 15.79 -6.31
C GLY A 61 7.29 14.80 -5.82
N ASP A 62 7.93 15.13 -4.74
CA ASP A 62 8.95 14.32 -4.09
C ASP A 62 8.34 13.22 -3.23
N VAL A 63 9.12 12.19 -2.96
CA VAL A 63 8.75 11.08 -2.06
C VAL A 63 9.86 10.80 -1.06
N VAL A 64 9.49 10.37 0.14
CA VAL A 64 10.43 9.90 1.17
C VAL A 64 10.25 8.41 1.38
N VAL A 65 11.35 7.65 1.33
CA VAL A 65 11.35 6.19 1.51
C VAL A 65 12.19 5.83 2.74
N VAL A 66 11.55 5.32 3.77
CA VAL A 66 12.25 4.65 4.89
C VAL A 66 12.67 3.28 4.41
N ARG A 67 13.98 3.08 4.21
CA ARG A 67 14.55 1.86 3.62
C ARG A 67 15.34 1.07 4.65
N ASN A 68 14.64 0.12 5.28
CA ASN A 68 15.21 -0.69 6.35
C ASN A 68 15.87 -1.99 5.86
N GLY A 69 15.70 -2.36 4.59
CA GLY A 69 16.29 -3.57 4.03
C GLY A 69 15.85 -3.85 2.60
N TYR A 70 15.86 -5.14 2.24
CA TYR A 70 15.61 -5.62 0.88
C TYR A 70 14.17 -5.36 0.40
N PHE A 71 13.17 -5.59 1.27
CA PHE A 71 11.78 -5.43 0.84
C PHE A 71 11.38 -3.97 0.69
N SER A 72 11.83 -3.09 1.58
CA SER A 72 11.60 -1.65 1.46
C SER A 72 12.38 -0.99 0.32
N TYR A 73 13.45 -1.63 -0.19
CA TYR A 73 14.14 -1.18 -1.41
C TYR A 73 13.22 -1.20 -2.63
N ARG A 74 12.21 -2.05 -2.64
CA ARG A 74 11.21 -2.13 -3.73
C ARG A 74 10.51 -0.81 -4.00
N TRP A 75 10.26 0.02 -2.98
CA TRP A 75 9.72 1.35 -3.18
C TRP A 75 10.60 2.21 -4.08
N SER A 76 11.93 2.19 -3.87
CA SER A 76 12.87 2.90 -4.73
C SER A 76 12.81 2.41 -6.17
N GLN A 77 12.75 1.07 -6.37
CA GLN A 77 12.61 0.48 -7.70
C GLN A 77 11.29 0.87 -8.39
N LEU A 78 10.19 0.92 -7.64
CA LEU A 78 8.89 1.33 -8.20
C LEU A 78 8.93 2.78 -8.65
N PHE A 79 9.50 3.70 -7.86
CA PHE A 79 9.62 5.10 -8.25
C PHE A 79 10.56 5.30 -9.44
N GLU A 80 11.65 4.54 -9.52
CA GLU A 80 12.53 4.49 -10.68
C GLU A 80 11.76 4.02 -11.94
N CYS A 81 10.98 2.93 -11.85
CA CYS A 81 10.12 2.44 -12.94
C CYS A 81 9.04 3.45 -13.34
N MET A 82 8.62 4.33 -12.42
CA MET A 82 7.69 5.43 -12.71
C MET A 82 8.36 6.65 -13.36
N GLY A 83 9.68 6.63 -13.52
CA GLY A 83 10.47 7.70 -14.14
C GLY A 83 10.81 8.85 -13.20
N LYS A 84 10.71 8.66 -11.86
CA LYS A 84 11.19 9.66 -10.92
C LYS A 84 12.72 9.72 -10.94
N SER A 85 13.25 10.92 -10.90
CA SER A 85 14.70 11.17 -10.79
C SER A 85 15.19 10.95 -9.35
N ASP A 86 16.48 10.71 -9.20
CA ASP A 86 17.12 10.42 -7.90
C ASP A 86 16.95 11.57 -6.89
N ASP A 87 16.85 12.80 -7.36
CA ASP A 87 16.62 14.00 -6.56
C ASP A 87 15.19 14.10 -6.03
N GLN A 88 14.25 13.39 -6.63
CA GLN A 88 12.85 13.30 -6.19
C GLN A 88 12.58 12.15 -5.21
N VAL A 89 13.53 11.22 -5.03
CA VAL A 89 13.37 10.04 -4.17
C VAL A 89 14.33 10.12 -2.98
N HIS A 90 13.86 10.66 -1.88
CA HIS A 90 14.67 10.86 -0.67
C HIS A 90 14.68 9.60 0.18
N VAL A 91 15.82 8.92 0.26
CA VAL A 91 15.95 7.63 0.94
C VAL A 91 16.57 7.79 2.33
N MET A 92 15.82 7.37 3.36
CA MET A 92 16.26 7.26 4.74
C MET A 92 16.64 5.80 5.04
N LYS A 93 17.95 5.52 5.09
CA LYS A 93 18.46 4.15 5.23
C LYS A 93 18.56 3.73 6.69
N ALA A 94 18.32 2.44 6.95
CA ALA A 94 18.72 1.79 8.20
C ALA A 94 20.20 1.98 8.46
N ARG A 95 20.57 1.95 9.72
CA ARG A 95 21.94 2.17 10.21
C ARG A 95 22.39 0.98 11.07
N PRO A 96 23.70 0.78 11.22
CA PRO A 96 24.20 -0.13 12.22
C PRO A 96 23.60 0.15 13.59
N ALA A 97 23.27 -0.91 14.33
CA ALA A 97 22.79 -0.77 15.71
C ALA A 97 23.85 -0.13 16.60
N ASN A 98 23.43 0.58 17.64
CA ASN A 98 24.36 1.31 18.53
C ASN A 98 25.49 0.42 19.04
N GLY A 99 26.74 0.89 18.92
CA GLY A 99 27.95 0.18 19.35
C GLY A 99 28.50 -0.78 18.31
N TRP A 100 28.04 -0.73 17.07
CA TRP A 100 28.58 -1.54 15.98
C TRP A 100 29.86 -0.91 15.41
N SER A 101 30.91 -1.72 15.25
CA SER A 101 32.02 -1.48 14.33
C SER A 101 31.76 -2.26 13.04
N ASP A 102 32.27 -1.80 11.90
CA ASP A 102 32.08 -2.44 10.58
C ASP A 102 32.50 -3.92 10.52
N ASP A 103 33.24 -4.38 11.54
CA ASP A 103 33.78 -5.74 11.65
C ASP A 103 32.87 -6.72 12.42
N GLU A 104 31.74 -6.28 12.95
CA GLU A 104 30.83 -7.11 13.77
C GLU A 104 29.43 -7.19 13.18
N ASP A 105 28.95 -8.39 12.90
CA ASP A 105 27.58 -8.66 12.39
C ASP A 105 26.54 -8.55 13.51
N ARG A 106 26.25 -7.35 13.98
CA ARG A 106 25.35 -7.06 15.11
C ARG A 106 23.95 -6.55 14.74
N GLY A 107 23.60 -6.57 13.45
CA GLY A 107 22.30 -6.14 12.98
C GLY A 107 22.19 -4.64 12.72
N VAL A 108 21.01 -4.24 12.30
CA VAL A 108 20.69 -2.88 11.88
C VAL A 108 19.45 -2.37 12.60
N GLN A 109 19.33 -1.06 12.68
CA GLN A 109 18.17 -0.36 13.26
C GLN A 109 17.60 0.64 12.24
N PRO A 110 16.33 1.02 12.36
CA PRO A 110 15.76 2.06 11.50
C PRO A 110 16.51 3.39 11.67
N PRO A 111 16.43 4.31 10.70
CA PRO A 111 16.97 5.65 10.86
C PRO A 111 16.34 6.32 12.09
N PRO A 112 17.05 7.21 12.81
CA PRO A 112 16.47 7.96 13.93
C PRO A 112 15.19 8.68 13.51
N ILE A 113 14.14 8.57 14.32
CA ILE A 113 12.82 9.11 13.95
C ILE A 113 12.84 10.61 13.77
N GLU A 114 13.66 11.31 14.56
CA GLU A 114 13.82 12.76 14.49
C GLU A 114 14.36 13.21 13.13
N GLU A 115 15.26 12.43 12.54
CA GLU A 115 15.81 12.70 11.22
C GLU A 115 14.77 12.45 10.12
N VAL A 116 13.97 11.38 10.26
CA VAL A 116 12.89 11.09 9.31
C VAL A 116 11.85 12.21 9.34
N VAL A 117 11.42 12.62 10.53
CA VAL A 117 10.47 13.72 10.72
C VAL A 117 11.02 15.04 10.17
N ALA A 118 12.29 15.35 10.45
CA ALA A 118 12.95 16.54 9.91
C ALA A 118 12.99 16.51 8.37
N LYS A 119 13.31 15.34 7.77
CA LYS A 119 13.32 15.18 6.32
C LYS A 119 11.94 15.38 5.70
N ILE A 120 10.87 14.84 6.32
CA ILE A 120 9.49 15.02 5.86
C ILE A 120 9.11 16.51 5.85
N ARG A 121 9.43 17.23 6.93
CA ARG A 121 9.13 18.66 7.03
C ARG A 121 9.92 19.53 6.05
N ASP A 122 11.17 19.14 5.78
CA ASP A 122 12.05 19.84 4.83
C ASP A 122 11.58 19.64 3.38
N VAL A 123 11.38 18.39 2.98
CA VAL A 123 11.01 18.00 1.60
C VAL A 123 9.55 18.31 1.30
N LYS A 124 8.65 18.18 2.27
CA LYS A 124 7.19 18.23 2.09
C LYS A 124 6.72 17.31 0.95
N PRO A 125 7.01 16.01 1.04
CA PRO A 125 6.76 15.07 -0.06
C PRO A 125 5.27 14.88 -0.28
N SER A 126 4.90 14.35 -1.46
CA SER A 126 3.54 13.87 -1.72
C SER A 126 3.23 12.59 -0.98
N MET A 127 4.25 11.73 -0.81
CA MET A 127 4.12 10.41 -0.19
C MET A 127 5.34 10.06 0.65
N VAL A 128 5.11 9.42 1.79
CA VAL A 128 6.14 8.78 2.61
C VAL A 128 5.84 7.29 2.67
N CYS A 129 6.82 6.44 2.35
CA CYS A 129 6.71 4.98 2.39
C CYS A 129 7.59 4.42 3.49
N ALA A 130 7.07 3.50 4.29
CA ALA A 130 7.84 2.77 5.28
C ALA A 130 7.39 1.30 5.37
N PRO A 131 8.30 0.34 5.58
CA PRO A 131 7.93 -1.02 5.95
C PRO A 131 7.55 -1.05 7.43
N HIS A 132 6.41 -1.63 7.79
CA HIS A 132 6.12 -1.91 9.20
C HIS A 132 7.07 -3.00 9.73
N VAL A 133 7.17 -4.09 8.98
CA VAL A 133 8.13 -5.16 9.25
C VAL A 133 9.04 -5.35 8.05
N GLU A 134 10.34 -5.15 8.26
CA GLU A 134 11.37 -5.47 7.29
C GLU A 134 11.96 -6.84 7.60
N THR A 135 11.45 -7.88 6.95
CA THR A 135 11.81 -9.28 7.21
C THR A 135 13.29 -9.55 6.95
N SER A 136 13.88 -8.89 5.94
CA SER A 136 15.28 -9.11 5.55
C SER A 136 16.29 -8.62 6.57
N ALA A 137 15.89 -7.70 7.45
CA ALA A 137 16.76 -7.11 8.47
C ALA A 137 16.28 -7.38 9.91
N GLY A 138 15.13 -8.08 10.08
CA GLY A 138 14.55 -8.34 11.39
C GLY A 138 14.07 -7.07 12.12
N ILE A 139 13.70 -6.03 11.38
CA ILE A 139 13.25 -4.74 11.94
C ILE A 139 11.72 -4.70 11.97
N ILE A 140 11.16 -4.27 13.09
CA ILE A 140 9.77 -3.84 13.22
C ILE A 140 9.73 -2.40 13.69
N LEU A 141 8.98 -1.54 13.00
CA LEU A 141 8.70 -0.19 13.46
C LEU A 141 7.62 -0.24 14.53
N ASN A 142 7.89 0.26 15.71
CA ASN A 142 6.88 0.34 16.75
C ASN A 142 5.80 1.37 16.40
N LYS A 143 4.67 1.32 17.10
CA LYS A 143 3.52 2.19 16.83
C LYS A 143 3.83 3.69 17.03
N GLU A 144 4.73 4.02 17.94
CA GLU A 144 5.17 5.39 18.22
C GLU A 144 5.98 5.95 17.04
N TYR A 145 6.85 5.12 16.45
CA TYR A 145 7.60 5.48 15.25
C TYR A 145 6.67 5.72 14.05
N CYS A 146 5.72 4.80 13.83
CA CYS A 146 4.70 4.95 12.78
C CYS A 146 3.87 6.21 12.99
N LYS A 147 3.44 6.47 14.25
CA LYS A 147 2.69 7.68 14.60
C LYS A 147 3.47 8.96 14.31
N ALA A 148 4.74 9.02 14.67
CA ALA A 148 5.57 10.21 14.44
C ALA A 148 5.72 10.52 12.93
N ILE A 149 5.86 9.49 12.08
CA ILE A 149 5.83 9.67 10.62
C ILE A 149 4.47 10.20 10.18
N GLY A 150 3.39 9.57 10.62
CA GLY A 150 2.04 9.97 10.22
C GLY A 150 1.68 11.37 10.65
N ASP A 151 2.06 11.78 11.87
CA ASP A 151 1.86 13.15 12.35
C ASP A 151 2.61 14.17 11.48
N ALA A 152 3.89 13.89 11.15
CA ALA A 152 4.67 14.75 10.27
C ALA A 152 4.09 14.80 8.84
N CYS A 153 3.59 13.68 8.32
CA CYS A 153 2.91 13.64 7.03
C CYS A 153 1.65 14.51 7.04
N LYS A 154 0.83 14.41 8.10
CA LYS A 154 -0.38 15.20 8.27
C LYS A 154 -0.09 16.70 8.31
N GLU A 155 1.00 17.11 9.00
CA GLU A 155 1.43 18.50 9.07
C GLU A 155 1.74 19.11 7.70
N VAL A 156 2.35 18.34 6.80
CA VAL A 156 2.78 18.81 5.47
C VAL A 156 1.82 18.44 4.33
N GLY A 157 0.75 17.70 4.62
CA GLY A 157 -0.22 17.25 3.62
C GLY A 157 0.24 16.04 2.79
N ALA A 158 1.23 15.28 3.27
CA ALA A 158 1.73 14.07 2.63
C ALA A 158 0.86 12.85 2.95
N THR A 159 0.86 11.86 2.06
CA THR A 159 0.27 10.55 2.33
C THR A 159 1.30 9.63 2.98
N PHE A 160 1.02 9.15 4.20
CA PHE A 160 1.81 8.08 4.80
C PHE A 160 1.33 6.71 4.33
N CYS A 161 2.17 5.97 3.62
CA CYS A 161 1.90 4.61 3.19
C CYS A 161 2.74 3.62 3.99
N LEU A 162 2.08 2.76 4.77
CA LEU A 162 2.72 1.72 5.57
C LEU A 162 2.62 0.37 4.86
N ASP A 163 3.75 -0.21 4.52
CA ASP A 163 3.83 -1.57 3.99
C ASP A 163 3.77 -2.59 5.14
N GLY A 164 2.59 -3.14 5.34
CA GLY A 164 2.30 -4.16 6.34
C GLY A 164 2.22 -5.58 5.78
N VAL A 165 2.75 -5.84 4.59
CA VAL A 165 2.71 -7.19 3.98
C VAL A 165 3.32 -8.24 4.92
N ALA A 166 4.39 -7.93 5.63
CA ALA A 166 5.04 -8.85 6.57
C ALA A 166 4.61 -8.67 8.04
N SER A 167 3.60 -7.84 8.32
CA SER A 167 3.19 -7.53 9.70
C SER A 167 2.52 -8.69 10.43
N GLY A 168 2.12 -9.74 9.74
CA GLY A 168 1.37 -10.83 10.34
C GLY A 168 0.05 -10.31 10.94
N THR A 169 -0.17 -10.57 12.21
CA THR A 169 -1.31 -10.06 12.99
C THR A 169 -0.98 -8.84 13.86
N ALA A 170 0.25 -8.31 13.75
CA ALA A 170 0.66 -7.09 14.47
C ALA A 170 0.21 -5.85 13.68
N TRP A 171 -1.09 -5.59 13.66
CA TRP A 171 -1.65 -4.46 12.91
C TRP A 171 -1.42 -3.14 13.63
N VAL A 172 -1.18 -2.09 12.84
CA VAL A 172 -1.13 -0.72 13.33
C VAL A 172 -2.47 -0.06 13.00
N ASP A 173 -3.10 0.54 13.99
CA ASP A 173 -4.34 1.31 13.84
C ASP A 173 -4.06 2.53 12.94
N MET A 174 -4.78 2.61 11.81
CA MET A 174 -4.54 3.64 10.80
C MET A 174 -4.91 5.02 11.29
N ASP A 175 -5.98 5.16 12.06
CA ASP A 175 -6.42 6.44 12.59
C ASP A 175 -5.44 6.95 13.66
N TYR A 176 -5.04 6.07 14.60
CA TYR A 176 -4.04 6.41 15.61
C TYR A 176 -2.73 6.93 15.03
N ALA A 177 -2.22 6.26 13.99
CA ALA A 177 -0.92 6.58 13.39
C ALA A 177 -1.02 7.51 12.16
N ASN A 178 -2.17 8.10 11.85
CA ASN A 178 -2.41 8.92 10.67
C ASN A 178 -1.90 8.25 9.37
N ILE A 179 -2.10 6.93 9.24
CA ILE A 179 -1.71 6.17 8.05
C ILE A 179 -2.70 6.46 6.95
N GLY A 180 -2.22 6.97 5.81
CA GLY A 180 -3.05 7.28 4.65
C GLY A 180 -3.37 6.07 3.79
N ALA A 181 -2.43 5.13 3.68
CA ALA A 181 -2.62 3.85 3.00
C ALA A 181 -1.87 2.74 3.74
N TYR A 182 -2.52 1.59 3.90
CA TYR A 182 -1.93 0.40 4.52
C TYR A 182 -1.93 -0.75 3.51
N ILE A 183 -0.78 -1.36 3.27
CA ILE A 183 -0.65 -2.46 2.33
C ILE A 183 -0.55 -3.77 3.09
N THR A 184 -1.32 -4.76 2.67
CA THR A 184 -1.26 -6.12 3.20
C THR A 184 -1.42 -7.14 2.07
N ALA A 185 -1.26 -8.42 2.37
CA ALA A 185 -1.44 -9.50 1.42
C ALA A 185 -2.04 -10.73 2.12
N PRO A 186 -3.02 -11.43 1.48
CA PRO A 186 -3.79 -12.48 2.14
C PRO A 186 -2.95 -13.66 2.61
N GLN A 187 -1.95 -14.08 1.84
CA GLN A 187 -1.08 -15.22 2.17
C GLN A 187 -0.09 -14.94 3.33
N LYS A 188 -0.03 -13.72 3.79
CA LYS A 188 0.80 -13.30 4.91
C LYS A 188 -0.03 -13.21 6.19
N GLY A 189 -0.45 -12.02 6.60
CA GLY A 189 -1.13 -11.81 7.87
C GLY A 189 -2.53 -12.41 7.97
N TRP A 190 -3.20 -12.67 6.85
CA TRP A 190 -4.57 -13.15 6.82
C TRP A 190 -4.71 -14.66 6.58
N SER A 191 -3.60 -15.38 6.49
CA SER A 191 -3.57 -16.85 6.28
C SER A 191 -4.38 -17.32 5.07
N GLY A 192 -4.55 -16.44 4.08
CA GLY A 192 -5.24 -16.78 2.82
C GLY A 192 -4.36 -17.60 1.89
N PRO A 193 -4.94 -18.23 0.85
CA PRO A 193 -4.19 -19.01 -0.12
C PRO A 193 -3.24 -18.12 -0.94
N ALA A 194 -1.98 -18.53 -1.07
CA ALA A 194 -0.99 -17.82 -1.87
C ALA A 194 -1.35 -17.74 -3.37
N ALA A 195 -2.14 -18.70 -3.85
CA ALA A 195 -2.56 -18.78 -5.25
C ALA A 195 -3.63 -17.74 -5.65
N VAL A 196 -4.23 -17.04 -4.69
CA VAL A 196 -5.34 -16.13 -4.99
C VAL A 196 -4.85 -14.76 -5.51
N GLY A 197 -3.58 -14.41 -5.30
CA GLY A 197 -3.00 -13.18 -5.86
C GLY A 197 -3.78 -11.89 -5.56
N VAL A 198 -4.52 -11.86 -4.46
CA VAL A 198 -5.31 -10.69 -4.06
C VAL A 198 -4.49 -9.82 -3.14
N CYS A 199 -4.40 -8.57 -3.48
CA CYS A 199 -3.70 -7.56 -2.72
C CYS A 199 -4.69 -6.59 -2.10
N MET A 200 -4.47 -6.19 -0.87
CA MET A 200 -5.37 -5.32 -0.13
C MET A 200 -4.68 -4.01 0.22
N ILE A 201 -5.37 -2.91 -0.05
CA ILE A 201 -4.98 -1.58 0.42
C ILE A 201 -6.12 -1.07 1.27
N ALA A 202 -5.85 -0.77 2.53
CA ALA A 202 -6.78 -0.01 3.35
C ALA A 202 -6.44 1.47 3.20
N VAL A 203 -7.43 2.30 2.90
CA VAL A 203 -7.24 3.73 2.61
C VAL A 203 -8.06 4.56 3.59
N HIS A 204 -7.39 5.46 4.29
CA HIS A 204 -8.06 6.40 5.19
C HIS A 204 -8.90 7.43 4.41
N GLU A 205 -10.02 7.87 4.97
CA GLU A 205 -11.01 8.78 4.33
C GLU A 205 -10.37 10.04 3.74
N SER A 206 -9.43 10.66 4.44
CA SER A 206 -8.76 11.88 3.96
C SER A 206 -8.02 11.68 2.64
N ASN A 207 -7.44 10.50 2.42
CA ASN A 207 -6.72 10.16 1.19
C ASN A 207 -7.64 9.63 0.10
N PHE A 208 -8.75 9.00 0.47
CA PHE A 208 -9.79 8.62 -0.49
C PHE A 208 -10.33 9.84 -1.24
N ALA A 209 -10.61 10.92 -0.53
CA ALA A 209 -11.04 12.17 -1.14
C ALA A 209 -9.95 12.79 -2.05
N ALA A 210 -8.66 12.64 -1.70
CA ALA A 210 -7.55 13.10 -2.54
C ALA A 210 -7.44 12.30 -3.84
N LEU A 211 -7.57 10.97 -3.79
CA LEU A 211 -7.63 10.10 -4.97
C LEU A 211 -8.77 10.48 -5.92
N LEU A 212 -9.93 10.82 -5.39
CA LEU A 212 -11.08 11.23 -6.20
C LEU A 212 -10.86 12.60 -6.87
N ARG A 213 -10.14 13.52 -6.25
CA ARG A 213 -9.81 14.84 -6.85
C ARG A 213 -8.80 14.71 -7.97
N HIS A 214 -7.72 13.98 -7.76
CA HIS A 214 -6.66 13.78 -8.75
C HIS A 214 -7.18 13.21 -10.08
N ARG A 215 -8.26 12.42 -10.03
CA ARG A 215 -8.88 11.87 -11.23
C ARG A 215 -9.54 12.90 -12.14
N ARG A 216 -10.00 14.03 -11.63
CA ARG A 216 -10.68 15.05 -12.46
C ARG A 216 -9.69 15.73 -13.41
N ASP A 217 -8.42 15.79 -13.01
CA ASP A 217 -7.38 16.51 -13.73
C ASP A 217 -6.61 15.61 -14.73
N THR A 218 -6.62 14.27 -14.54
CA THR A 218 -5.83 13.31 -15.34
C THR A 218 -6.67 12.43 -16.27
N SER A 219 -7.65 12.98 -16.96
CA SER A 219 -8.61 12.24 -17.81
C SER A 219 -7.99 11.46 -19.01
N SER A 220 -6.66 11.35 -19.12
CA SER A 220 -5.99 10.83 -20.32
C SER A 220 -5.30 9.47 -20.20
N THR A 221 -5.18 8.85 -19.03
CA THR A 221 -4.50 7.54 -18.90
C THR A 221 -5.43 6.40 -18.44
N ALA A 222 -5.32 5.24 -19.10
CA ALA A 222 -6.13 4.04 -18.82
C ALA A 222 -5.98 3.56 -17.36
N SER A 223 -4.80 3.72 -16.76
CA SER A 223 -4.51 3.33 -15.36
C SER A 223 -5.30 4.16 -14.34
N ALA A 224 -5.43 5.48 -14.57
CA ALA A 224 -6.22 6.36 -13.68
C ALA A 224 -7.72 6.01 -13.71
N ARG A 225 -8.21 5.48 -14.83
CA ARG A 225 -9.61 5.03 -14.97
C ARG A 225 -9.94 3.81 -14.13
N VAL A 226 -9.04 2.83 -14.05
CA VAL A 226 -9.24 1.61 -13.25
C VAL A 226 -9.27 1.93 -11.77
N THR A 227 -8.26 2.63 -11.26
CA THR A 227 -8.17 2.98 -9.82
C THR A 227 -9.34 3.86 -9.36
N GLY A 228 -9.71 4.85 -10.16
CA GLY A 228 -10.79 5.78 -9.78
C GLY A 228 -12.21 5.19 -9.86
N ARG A 229 -12.44 4.09 -10.59
CA ARG A 229 -13.74 3.41 -10.66
C ARG A 229 -13.91 2.44 -9.51
N LEU A 230 -12.87 1.71 -9.14
CA LEU A 230 -12.81 0.84 -7.95
C LEU A 230 -13.14 1.60 -6.66
N LEU A 231 -12.69 2.86 -6.56
CA LEU A 231 -12.86 3.68 -5.36
C LEU A 231 -14.24 4.34 -5.24
N ARG A 232 -15.05 4.45 -6.32
CA ARG A 232 -16.33 5.18 -6.30
C ARG A 232 -17.55 4.37 -5.88
N THR A 233 -17.51 3.07 -6.08
CA THR A 233 -18.73 2.27 -5.94
C THR A 233 -18.76 1.43 -4.69
N GLY A 234 -17.61 1.24 -3.97
CA GLY A 234 -17.54 0.22 -2.92
C GLY A 234 -17.92 -1.18 -3.43
N ALA A 235 -18.41 -1.23 -4.67
CA ALA A 235 -18.79 -2.43 -5.40
C ALA A 235 -17.82 -2.63 -6.55
N PHE A 236 -17.38 -3.86 -6.72
CA PHE A 236 -16.57 -4.30 -7.85
C PHE A 236 -17.43 -4.24 -9.14
N GLU A 237 -17.52 -3.10 -9.78
CA GLU A 237 -17.86 -3.06 -11.20
C GLU A 237 -16.60 -3.30 -12.02
N PHE A 238 -16.35 -4.56 -12.31
CA PHE A 238 -15.32 -4.99 -13.27
C PHE A 238 -15.88 -4.74 -14.68
N GLN A 239 -15.69 -3.53 -15.22
CA GLN A 239 -15.78 -3.33 -16.65
C GLN A 239 -14.36 -3.44 -17.21
N SER A 240 -14.07 -4.60 -17.80
CA SER A 240 -12.90 -4.78 -18.65
C SER A 240 -13.07 -3.89 -19.88
N PRO A 241 -12.03 -3.13 -20.30
CA PRO A 241 -12.06 -2.40 -21.57
C PRO A 241 -12.23 -3.31 -22.80
N TRP A 242 -12.12 -4.63 -22.61
CA TRP A 242 -12.18 -5.67 -23.65
C TRP A 242 -13.59 -6.20 -23.90
N TRP A 243 -14.60 -5.86 -23.07
CA TRP A 243 -15.97 -6.38 -23.24
C TRP A 243 -16.83 -5.52 -24.16
N ASP A 244 -16.51 -4.25 -24.34
CA ASP A 244 -17.27 -3.34 -25.20
C ASP A 244 -16.97 -3.57 -26.69
N ASP A 245 -15.85 -4.26 -27.03
CA ASP A 245 -15.47 -4.57 -28.41
C ASP A 245 -16.00 -5.92 -28.92
N ILE A 246 -16.63 -6.75 -28.10
CA ILE A 246 -17.09 -8.10 -28.48
C ILE A 246 -18.62 -8.15 -28.66
N SER A 247 -19.35 -7.12 -28.28
CA SER A 247 -20.82 -7.05 -28.40
C SER A 247 -21.31 -6.10 -29.51
N GLY A 248 -20.45 -5.79 -30.49
CA GLY A 248 -20.81 -5.09 -31.72
C GLY A 248 -21.20 -6.06 -32.84
#